data_9aac9586dadb076715304da72dbb95f1
#
_entry.id   9aac9586dadb076715304da72dbb95f1
#
_cell.length_a   1.000
_cell.length_b   1.000
_cell.length_c   1.000
_cell.angle_alpha   90.00
_cell.angle_beta   90.00
_cell.angle_gamma   90.00
#
_symmetry.space_group_name_H-M   'P 1'
#
loop_
_entity.id
_entity.type
_entity.pdbx_description
1 polymer ?
#
loop_
_entity_poly.entity_id
_entity_poly.type
_entity_poly.pdbx_seq_one_letter_code
_entity_poly.pdbx_strand_id
1 'polypeptide(L)'
;MGGLCTLADVKTWLDISNTTKDVKLQLFIDTITEQMISYLGYQARNTTYTNEVHSINNNQLLYLKGAPIQSVSSLTIAGVPAAQGSDDNSFQFDDTDAKAGRLFIGTGFCGNYYTRNMTYDPVSGMRSILVSYIAGWYFPDDTNYSLTNAKSFNVSDSVPYTITLACIEEVVQKYRRNLAKAEGVESYKEGAISWKFPNAKTGEDSMDGGGLSGETREMLNSFRRWGIA
;
A
#
# COMPACT_ATOMS: atom_id res chain seq x y z
N MET A 1 13.34 8.01 3.66
CA MET A 1 12.22 7.08 3.91
C MET A 1 12.61 5.77 3.29
N GLY A 2 12.30 4.64 3.91
CA GLY A 2 12.64 3.36 3.32
C GLY A 2 11.71 2.97 2.17
N GLY A 3 12.27 2.29 1.18
CA GLY A 3 11.58 1.88 -0.03
C GLY A 3 10.96 0.49 0.05
N LEU A 4 10.11 0.15 -0.92
CA LEU A 4 9.57 -1.20 -1.11
C LEU A 4 10.65 -2.21 -1.54
N CYS A 5 11.84 -1.75 -1.90
CA CYS A 5 13.03 -2.56 -2.12
C CYS A 5 14.27 -1.85 -1.58
N THR A 6 15.38 -2.59 -1.36
CA THR A 6 16.63 -2.00 -0.89
C THR A 6 17.50 -1.56 -2.06
N LEU A 7 18.39 -0.59 -1.80
CA LEU A 7 19.43 -0.18 -2.75
C LEU A 7 20.34 -1.37 -3.14
N ALA A 8 20.63 -2.25 -2.18
CA ALA A 8 21.47 -3.43 -2.40
C ALA A 8 20.82 -4.40 -3.40
N ASP A 9 19.51 -4.65 -3.28
CA ASP A 9 18.79 -5.51 -4.21
C ASP A 9 18.82 -4.94 -5.64
N VAL A 10 18.52 -3.65 -5.78
CA VAL A 10 18.57 -2.98 -7.10
C VAL A 10 19.97 -3.00 -7.71
N LYS A 11 21.02 -2.76 -6.92
CA LYS A 11 22.40 -2.85 -7.39
C LYS A 11 22.77 -4.25 -7.84
N THR A 12 22.32 -5.27 -7.11
CA THR A 12 22.52 -6.68 -7.48
C THR A 12 21.87 -7.00 -8.83
N TRP A 13 20.64 -6.50 -9.08
CA TRP A 13 19.94 -6.69 -10.35
C TRP A 13 20.57 -5.92 -11.53
N LEU A 14 21.28 -4.85 -11.25
CA LEU A 14 21.96 -4.03 -12.26
C LEU A 14 23.45 -4.38 -12.43
N ASP A 15 23.97 -5.33 -11.66
CA ASP A 15 25.41 -5.67 -11.59
C ASP A 15 26.31 -4.45 -11.29
N ILE A 16 25.83 -3.53 -10.45
CA ILE A 16 26.53 -2.32 -10.05
C ILE A 16 27.20 -2.52 -8.70
N SER A 17 28.53 -2.48 -8.66
CA SER A 17 29.30 -2.59 -7.40
C SER A 17 29.75 -1.25 -6.82
N ASN A 18 29.82 -0.19 -7.64
CA ASN A 18 30.29 1.13 -7.19
C ASN A 18 29.17 1.96 -6.57
N THR A 19 29.54 3.06 -5.88
CA THR A 19 28.61 3.96 -5.18
C THR A 19 28.21 5.21 -5.97
N THR A 20 28.78 5.39 -7.17
CA THR A 20 28.61 6.63 -7.96
C THR A 20 27.16 6.91 -8.32
N LYS A 21 26.34 5.88 -8.43
CA LYS A 21 24.92 5.99 -8.83
C LYS A 21 23.94 5.83 -7.66
N ASP A 22 24.42 5.62 -6.43
CA ASP A 22 23.59 5.29 -5.28
C ASP A 22 22.50 6.34 -4.99
N VAL A 23 22.87 7.61 -5.01
CA VAL A 23 21.90 8.72 -4.79
C VAL A 23 20.80 8.71 -5.84
N LYS A 24 21.16 8.47 -7.10
CA LYS A 24 20.19 8.44 -8.19
C LYS A 24 19.27 7.21 -8.10
N LEU A 25 19.82 6.05 -7.77
CA LEU A 25 19.05 4.82 -7.59
C LEU A 25 18.09 4.96 -6.39
N GLN A 26 18.57 5.53 -5.28
CA GLN A 26 17.72 5.79 -4.11
C GLN A 26 16.54 6.71 -4.46
N LEU A 27 16.76 7.76 -5.23
CA LEU A 27 15.69 8.65 -5.69
C LEU A 27 14.66 7.91 -6.55
N PHE A 28 15.08 6.97 -7.39
CA PHE A 28 14.13 6.15 -8.15
C PHE A 28 13.35 5.21 -7.24
N ILE A 29 14.01 4.56 -6.26
CA ILE A 29 13.33 3.70 -5.28
C ILE A 29 12.25 4.49 -4.53
N ASP A 30 12.59 5.67 -4.02
CA ASP A 30 11.66 6.50 -3.27
C ASP A 30 10.47 6.92 -4.14
N THR A 31 10.74 7.40 -5.37
CA THR A 31 9.70 7.85 -6.30
C THR A 31 8.76 6.71 -6.71
N ILE A 32 9.31 5.54 -7.01
CA ILE A 32 8.52 4.38 -7.42
C ILE A 32 7.70 3.84 -6.24
N THR A 33 8.29 3.82 -5.05
CA THR A 33 7.59 3.43 -3.82
C THR A 33 6.33 4.29 -3.62
N GLU A 34 6.44 5.62 -3.73
CA GLU A 34 5.29 6.52 -3.61
C GLU A 34 4.24 6.28 -4.71
N GLN A 35 4.67 6.03 -5.94
CA GLN A 35 3.75 5.71 -7.03
C GLN A 35 3.01 4.39 -6.80
N MET A 36 3.70 3.36 -6.30
CA MET A 36 3.10 2.07 -5.99
C MET A 36 2.11 2.19 -4.81
N ILE A 37 2.47 2.90 -3.74
CA ILE A 37 1.57 3.17 -2.61
C ILE A 37 0.32 3.93 -3.07
N SER A 38 0.50 4.94 -3.91
CA SER A 38 -0.62 5.68 -4.51
C SER A 38 -1.53 4.77 -5.35
N TYR A 39 -0.94 3.85 -6.12
CA TYR A 39 -1.70 2.89 -6.92
C TYR A 39 -2.47 1.87 -6.07
N LEU A 40 -1.89 1.41 -4.95
CA LEU A 40 -2.55 0.51 -4.00
C LEU A 40 -3.78 1.17 -3.35
N GLY A 41 -3.80 2.49 -3.20
CA GLY A 41 -4.93 3.26 -2.68
C GLY A 41 -5.05 3.23 -1.14
N TYR A 42 -3.99 2.88 -0.41
CA TYR A 42 -3.93 2.91 1.05
C TYR A 42 -2.50 3.11 1.55
N GLN A 43 -2.34 3.44 2.83
CA GLN A 43 -1.03 3.52 3.47
C GLN A 43 -0.53 2.11 3.78
N ALA A 44 0.49 1.70 3.03
CA ALA A 44 0.99 0.32 3.05
C ALA A 44 2.11 0.08 4.10
N ARG A 45 2.77 1.15 4.62
CA ARG A 45 3.84 1.00 5.60
C ARG A 45 3.28 0.78 7.00
N ASN A 46 3.87 -0.13 7.77
CA ASN A 46 3.49 -0.41 9.15
C ASN A 46 3.49 0.87 9.98
N THR A 47 2.33 1.21 10.50
CA THR A 47 2.07 2.46 11.23
C THR A 47 1.01 2.21 12.29
N THR A 48 1.20 2.82 13.46
CA THR A 48 0.19 2.88 14.52
C THR A 48 -0.69 4.09 14.30
N TYR A 49 -1.98 3.84 14.17
CA TYR A 49 -3.02 4.87 14.07
C TYR A 49 -3.72 5.00 15.41
N THR A 50 -3.84 6.22 15.90
CA THR A 50 -4.50 6.53 17.18
C THR A 50 -5.70 7.41 16.93
N ASN A 51 -6.88 6.93 17.34
CA ASN A 51 -8.16 7.65 17.22
C ASN A 51 -8.44 8.17 15.80
N GLU A 52 -8.21 7.33 14.80
CA GLU A 52 -8.63 7.66 13.43
C GLU A 52 -10.15 7.86 13.39
N VAL A 53 -10.56 9.02 12.90
CA VAL A 53 -11.97 9.46 12.93
C VAL A 53 -12.67 9.08 11.63
N HIS A 54 -13.80 8.39 11.76
CA HIS A 54 -14.70 8.08 10.64
C HIS A 54 -16.11 8.56 10.93
N SER A 55 -16.80 8.97 9.87
CA SER A 55 -18.23 9.28 9.93
C SER A 55 -19.05 7.99 9.85
N ILE A 56 -20.11 7.91 10.61
CA ILE A 56 -21.07 6.81 10.52
C ILE A 56 -21.92 7.02 9.27
N ASN A 57 -21.68 6.21 8.27
CA ASN A 57 -22.51 6.12 7.07
C ASN A 57 -23.29 4.83 7.18
N ASN A 58 -24.46 4.69 7.52
CA ASN A 58 -25.33 3.48 7.56
C ASN A 58 -24.77 2.16 6.95
N ASN A 59 -23.50 2.11 6.69
CA ASN A 59 -22.75 0.97 6.18
C ASN A 59 -22.12 0.19 7.34
N GLN A 60 -22.29 -1.12 7.33
CA GLN A 60 -21.63 -2.01 8.28
C GLN A 60 -20.13 -2.17 8.01
N LEU A 61 -19.66 -1.72 6.85
CA LEU A 61 -18.26 -1.78 6.46
C LEU A 61 -17.56 -0.44 6.70
N LEU A 62 -16.50 -0.48 7.48
CA LEU A 62 -15.61 0.63 7.75
C LEU A 62 -14.25 0.39 7.07
N TYR A 63 -13.85 1.32 6.21
CA TYR A 63 -12.56 1.27 5.55
C TYR A 63 -11.56 2.15 6.27
N LEU A 64 -10.47 1.54 6.76
CA LEU A 64 -9.40 2.24 7.46
C LEU A 64 -8.38 2.80 6.47
N LYS A 65 -7.64 3.81 6.90
CA LYS A 65 -6.61 4.46 6.08
C LYS A 65 -5.42 3.53 5.78
N GLY A 66 -5.01 2.72 6.76
CA GLY A 66 -3.92 1.75 6.63
C GLY A 66 -4.43 0.34 6.29
N ALA A 67 -3.65 -0.39 5.50
CA ALA A 67 -3.85 -1.81 5.22
C ALA A 67 -2.49 -2.51 4.94
N PRO A 68 -2.40 -3.82 5.20
CA PRO A 68 -3.37 -4.68 5.90
C PRO A 68 -3.49 -4.35 7.38
N ILE A 69 -4.65 -4.65 7.98
CA ILE A 69 -4.85 -4.48 9.43
C ILE A 69 -4.11 -5.61 10.15
N GLN A 70 -3.21 -5.26 11.07
CA GLN A 70 -2.48 -6.21 11.90
C GLN A 70 -3.22 -6.47 13.22
N SER A 71 -3.68 -5.40 13.86
CA SER A 71 -4.44 -5.48 15.10
C SER A 71 -5.27 -4.22 15.32
N VAL A 72 -6.41 -4.35 15.99
CA VAL A 72 -7.25 -3.23 16.44
C VAL A 72 -7.15 -3.19 17.98
N SER A 73 -6.63 -2.09 18.51
CA SER A 73 -6.46 -1.90 19.93
C SER A 73 -7.71 -1.32 20.61
N SER A 74 -8.44 -0.47 19.92
CA SER A 74 -9.70 0.07 20.40
C SER A 74 -10.59 0.54 19.26
N LEU A 75 -11.90 0.36 19.45
CA LEU A 75 -12.92 0.95 18.58
C LEU A 75 -14.03 1.50 19.45
N THR A 76 -14.42 2.75 19.22
CA THR A 76 -15.57 3.38 19.87
C THR A 76 -16.54 3.96 18.84
N ILE A 77 -17.82 3.82 19.10
CA ILE A 77 -18.88 4.33 18.22
C ILE A 77 -19.76 5.26 19.04
N ALA A 78 -19.77 6.54 18.70
CA ALA A 78 -20.47 7.57 19.46
C ALA A 78 -20.10 7.54 20.97
N GLY A 79 -18.82 7.29 21.28
CA GLY A 79 -18.33 7.20 22.65
C GLY A 79 -18.55 5.86 23.37
N VAL A 80 -19.22 4.89 22.73
CA VAL A 80 -19.44 3.56 23.28
C VAL A 80 -18.36 2.61 22.77
N PRO A 81 -17.58 1.94 23.66
CA PRO A 81 -16.58 0.96 23.25
C PRO A 81 -17.24 -0.24 22.57
N ALA A 82 -16.66 -0.70 21.46
CA ALA A 82 -17.00 -1.94 20.79
C ALA A 82 -15.88 -2.94 20.98
N ALA A 83 -16.22 -4.19 21.35
CA ALA A 83 -15.28 -5.28 21.45
C ALA A 83 -15.17 -6.04 20.14
N GLN A 84 -14.06 -6.75 19.92
CA GLN A 84 -13.97 -7.68 18.80
C GLN A 84 -14.83 -8.94 19.12
N GLY A 85 -15.72 -9.30 18.21
CA GLY A 85 -16.65 -10.41 18.42
C GLY A 85 -17.67 -10.53 17.30
N SER A 86 -18.64 -11.43 17.47
CA SER A 86 -19.72 -11.69 16.52
C SER A 86 -21.07 -11.11 16.96
N ASP A 87 -21.10 -10.41 18.09
CA ASP A 87 -22.33 -9.84 18.62
C ASP A 87 -22.75 -8.57 17.87
N ASP A 88 -24.02 -8.18 17.98
CA ASP A 88 -24.56 -7.00 17.33
C ASP A 88 -23.85 -5.69 17.73
N ASN A 89 -23.24 -5.64 18.92
CA ASN A 89 -22.48 -4.49 19.43
C ASN A 89 -20.96 -4.70 19.37
N SER A 90 -20.50 -5.46 18.42
CA SER A 90 -19.08 -5.77 18.24
C SER A 90 -18.57 -5.36 16.87
N PHE A 91 -17.28 -5.46 16.66
CA PHE A 91 -16.68 -5.40 15.33
C PHE A 91 -15.95 -6.71 15.03
N GLN A 92 -15.82 -7.02 13.75
CA GLN A 92 -15.07 -8.19 13.31
C GLN A 92 -14.36 -7.92 11.99
N PHE A 93 -13.33 -8.67 11.73
CA PHE A 93 -12.64 -8.75 10.45
C PHE A 93 -11.97 -10.13 10.33
N ASP A 94 -11.98 -10.66 9.14
CA ASP A 94 -11.22 -11.85 8.77
C ASP A 94 -9.92 -11.46 8.03
N ASP A 95 -9.16 -12.46 7.59
CA ASP A 95 -7.91 -12.24 6.84
C ASP A 95 -8.14 -11.46 5.54
N THR A 96 -9.29 -11.64 4.90
CA THR A 96 -9.65 -10.94 3.66
C THR A 96 -9.96 -9.48 3.96
N ASP A 97 -10.72 -9.23 5.01
CA ASP A 97 -11.04 -7.90 5.49
C ASP A 97 -9.79 -7.15 5.96
N ALA A 98 -8.92 -7.83 6.72
CA ALA A 98 -7.66 -7.28 7.16
C ALA A 98 -6.78 -6.83 5.99
N LYS A 99 -6.65 -7.67 4.95
CA LYS A 99 -5.89 -7.33 3.72
C LYS A 99 -6.48 -6.12 3.00
N ALA A 100 -7.80 -6.00 2.97
CA ALA A 100 -8.50 -4.88 2.35
C ALA A 100 -8.51 -3.62 3.24
N GLY A 101 -8.06 -3.70 4.48
CA GLY A 101 -8.10 -2.60 5.45
C GLY A 101 -9.53 -2.22 5.83
N ARG A 102 -10.42 -3.19 6.00
CA ARG A 102 -11.82 -2.96 6.34
C ARG A 102 -12.21 -3.72 7.61
N LEU A 103 -13.14 -3.13 8.35
CA LEU A 103 -13.77 -3.72 9.52
C LEU A 103 -15.27 -3.86 9.27
N PHE A 104 -15.85 -4.96 9.72
CA PHE A 104 -17.28 -5.13 9.76
C PHE A 104 -17.81 -4.70 11.14
N ILE A 105 -18.81 -3.84 11.17
CA ILE A 105 -19.44 -3.35 12.39
C ILE A 105 -20.80 -4.04 12.55
N GLY A 106 -21.07 -4.58 13.73
CA GLY A 106 -22.31 -5.31 14.02
C GLY A 106 -23.58 -4.46 13.84
N THR A 107 -24.67 -5.14 13.58
CA THR A 107 -25.99 -4.52 13.26
C THR A 107 -26.56 -3.68 14.41
N GLY A 108 -26.20 -4.00 15.65
CA GLY A 108 -26.64 -3.23 16.82
C GLY A 108 -26.22 -1.77 16.78
N PHE A 109 -25.11 -1.46 16.13
CA PHE A 109 -24.65 -0.08 15.90
C PHE A 109 -25.35 0.57 14.69
N CYS A 110 -25.84 -0.20 13.73
CA CYS A 110 -26.44 0.33 12.51
C CYS A 110 -27.97 0.51 12.57
N GLY A 111 -28.69 -0.21 13.43
CA GLY A 111 -30.14 -0.29 13.37
C GLY A 111 -30.91 0.41 14.50
N ASN A 112 -30.58 0.16 15.74
CA ASN A 112 -31.42 0.58 16.89
C ASN A 112 -30.80 1.66 17.79
N TYR A 113 -29.49 1.76 17.85
CA TYR A 113 -28.82 2.76 18.68
C TYR A 113 -28.99 4.17 18.11
N TYR A 114 -29.21 4.28 16.81
CA TYR A 114 -29.28 5.57 16.11
C TYR A 114 -30.55 6.37 16.36
N THR A 115 -31.61 5.73 16.86
CA THR A 115 -32.89 6.42 17.03
C THR A 115 -33.20 6.82 18.47
N ARG A 116 -32.54 6.24 19.46
CA ARG A 116 -32.97 6.41 20.85
C ARG A 116 -32.06 7.15 21.82
N ASN A 117 -30.73 7.09 21.70
CA ASN A 117 -29.83 7.60 22.78
C ASN A 117 -28.51 8.21 22.29
N MET A 118 -28.48 8.88 21.15
CA MET A 118 -27.25 9.56 20.76
C MET A 118 -27.01 10.79 21.59
N THR A 119 -26.07 10.72 22.52
CA THR A 119 -25.38 11.88 23.00
C THR A 119 -24.55 12.46 21.85
N TYR A 120 -24.92 13.65 21.44
CA TYR A 120 -24.15 14.46 20.53
C TYR A 120 -22.74 14.65 21.12
N ASP A 121 -21.72 14.19 20.40
CA ASP A 121 -20.34 14.50 20.78
C ASP A 121 -20.03 15.95 20.35
N PRO A 122 -19.93 16.90 21.29
CA PRO A 122 -19.72 18.29 20.95
C PRO A 122 -18.34 18.57 20.33
N VAL A 123 -17.40 17.61 20.42
CA VAL A 123 -16.04 17.77 19.89
C VAL A 123 -15.97 17.46 18.40
N SER A 124 -16.77 16.51 17.91
CA SER A 124 -16.75 16.10 16.49
C SER A 124 -17.94 16.66 15.68
N GLY A 125 -18.95 17.20 16.31
CA GLY A 125 -20.14 17.74 15.63
C GLY A 125 -20.97 16.71 14.87
N MET A 126 -20.52 15.47 14.76
CA MET A 126 -21.15 14.36 14.05
C MET A 126 -20.90 13.03 14.76
N ARG A 127 -21.71 12.06 14.44
CA ARG A 127 -21.58 10.67 14.84
C ARG A 127 -20.21 10.13 14.44
N SER A 128 -19.31 9.98 15.39
CA SER A 128 -17.93 9.58 15.11
C SER A 128 -17.65 8.16 15.51
N ILE A 129 -16.92 7.45 14.65
CA ILE A 129 -16.25 6.21 14.97
C ILE A 129 -14.78 6.57 15.18
N LEU A 130 -14.21 6.19 16.32
CA LEU A 130 -12.80 6.32 16.61
C LEU A 130 -12.18 4.94 16.61
N VAL A 131 -11.12 4.76 15.83
CA VAL A 131 -10.40 3.49 15.72
C VAL A 131 -8.93 3.71 16.03
N SER A 132 -8.38 2.91 16.94
CA SER A 132 -6.93 2.83 17.16
C SER A 132 -6.45 1.44 16.75
N TYR A 133 -5.47 1.38 15.87
CA TYR A 133 -5.05 0.12 15.26
C TYR A 133 -3.60 0.21 14.73
N ILE A 134 -3.05 -0.95 14.42
CA ILE A 134 -1.78 -1.10 13.70
C ILE A 134 -2.09 -1.67 12.32
N ALA A 135 -1.58 -1.06 11.27
CA ALA A 135 -1.75 -1.55 9.91
C ALA A 135 -0.52 -1.27 9.03
N GLY A 136 -0.44 -1.98 7.91
CA GLY A 136 0.63 -1.92 6.94
C GLY A 136 1.68 -2.99 7.13
N TRP A 137 2.67 -3.02 6.24
CA TRP A 137 3.77 -3.97 6.23
C TRP A 137 5.07 -3.34 6.71
N TYR A 138 5.94 -4.14 7.31
CA TYR A 138 7.35 -3.80 7.44
C TYR A 138 8.01 -3.86 6.06
N PHE A 139 8.75 -2.82 5.71
CA PHE A 139 9.49 -2.74 4.45
C PHE A 139 10.89 -3.36 4.60
N PRO A 140 11.59 -3.69 3.50
CA PRO A 140 12.88 -4.37 3.56
C PRO A 140 13.97 -3.67 4.37
N ASP A 141 13.86 -2.37 4.59
CA ASP A 141 14.76 -1.56 5.42
C ASP A 141 14.33 -1.45 6.89
N ASP A 142 13.16 -1.95 7.25
CA ASP A 142 12.69 -1.96 8.64
C ASP A 142 13.34 -3.12 9.42
N THR A 143 13.68 -2.90 10.69
CA THR A 143 14.35 -3.91 11.55
C THR A 143 13.51 -5.15 11.78
N ASN A 144 12.19 -5.03 11.69
CA ASN A 144 11.23 -6.12 11.88
C ASN A 144 10.84 -6.83 10.58
N TYR A 145 11.47 -6.47 9.46
CA TYR A 145 11.23 -7.14 8.18
C TYR A 145 11.75 -8.57 8.20
N SER A 146 10.96 -9.51 7.71
CA SER A 146 11.32 -10.92 7.60
C SER A 146 11.02 -11.45 6.20
N LEU A 147 12.07 -11.89 5.49
CA LEU A 147 11.93 -12.57 4.18
C LEU A 147 11.08 -13.83 4.25
N THR A 148 11.08 -14.54 5.38
CA THR A 148 10.26 -15.74 5.56
C THR A 148 8.78 -15.37 5.59
N ASN A 149 8.43 -14.29 6.27
CA ASN A 149 7.08 -13.78 6.34
C ASN A 149 6.64 -13.19 4.98
N ALA A 150 7.52 -12.47 4.28
CA ALA A 150 7.25 -11.90 2.97
C ALA A 150 6.85 -12.93 1.89
N LYS A 151 7.26 -14.19 2.05
CA LYS A 151 6.89 -15.31 1.16
C LYS A 151 5.56 -15.98 1.53
N SER A 152 5.00 -15.67 2.69
CA SER A 152 3.73 -16.22 3.14
C SER A 152 2.57 -15.38 2.58
N PHE A 153 1.58 -16.04 1.95
CA PHE A 153 0.35 -15.39 1.48
C PHE A 153 -0.65 -15.06 2.59
N ASN A 154 -0.41 -15.54 3.80
CA ASN A 154 -1.22 -15.18 4.97
C ASN A 154 -0.95 -13.74 5.38
N VAL A 155 -1.73 -13.19 6.30
CA VAL A 155 -1.52 -11.84 6.83
C VAL A 155 -0.10 -11.76 7.39
N SER A 156 0.81 -11.27 6.56
CA SER A 156 2.23 -11.16 6.88
C SER A 156 2.49 -9.73 7.34
N ASP A 157 3.27 -9.60 8.40
CA ASP A 157 3.72 -8.29 8.88
C ASP A 157 4.71 -7.62 7.91
N SER A 158 5.29 -8.40 7.00
CA SER A 158 6.29 -7.94 6.03
C SER A 158 5.67 -7.78 4.64
N VAL A 159 6.13 -6.78 3.88
CA VAL A 159 5.65 -6.55 2.51
C VAL A 159 5.83 -7.81 1.66
N PRO A 160 4.81 -8.23 0.90
CA PRO A 160 4.90 -9.40 0.04
C PRO A 160 6.04 -9.29 -0.98
N TYR A 161 6.78 -10.39 -1.16
CA TYR A 161 7.92 -10.43 -2.09
C TYR A 161 7.55 -10.02 -3.51
N THR A 162 6.32 -10.32 -3.96
CA THR A 162 5.81 -9.89 -5.27
C THR A 162 5.83 -8.37 -5.43
N ILE A 163 5.47 -7.62 -4.38
CA ILE A 163 5.48 -6.15 -4.39
C ILE A 163 6.93 -5.64 -4.43
N THR A 164 7.82 -6.25 -3.64
CA THR A 164 9.24 -5.92 -3.64
C THR A 164 9.88 -6.17 -5.01
N LEU A 165 9.57 -7.33 -5.63
CA LEU A 165 10.05 -7.67 -6.97
C LEU A 165 9.55 -6.68 -8.02
N ALA A 166 8.26 -6.37 -8.00
CA ALA A 166 7.66 -5.37 -8.90
C ALA A 166 8.33 -4.00 -8.76
N CYS A 167 8.69 -3.60 -7.53
CA CYS A 167 9.44 -2.36 -7.29
C CYS A 167 10.84 -2.42 -7.91
N ILE A 168 11.59 -3.52 -7.71
CA ILE A 168 12.93 -3.69 -8.28
C ILE A 168 12.88 -3.60 -9.81
N GLU A 169 11.98 -4.33 -10.44
CA GLU A 169 11.83 -4.36 -11.90
C GLU A 169 11.51 -2.98 -12.45
N GLU A 170 10.61 -2.24 -11.82
CA GLU A 170 10.24 -0.89 -12.23
C GLU A 170 11.41 0.09 -12.10
N VAL A 171 12.18 0.01 -11.00
CA VAL A 171 13.40 0.82 -10.79
C VAL A 171 14.43 0.52 -11.88
N VAL A 172 14.69 -0.77 -12.15
CA VAL A 172 15.63 -1.21 -13.17
C VAL A 172 15.23 -0.71 -14.56
N GLN A 173 13.96 -0.83 -14.92
CA GLN A 173 13.45 -0.34 -16.21
C GLN A 173 13.62 1.18 -16.33
N LYS A 174 13.23 1.96 -15.31
CA LYS A 174 13.39 3.43 -15.32
C LYS A 174 14.86 3.85 -15.38
N TYR A 175 15.73 3.15 -14.65
CA TYR A 175 17.16 3.42 -14.70
C TYR A 175 17.73 3.18 -16.10
N ARG A 176 17.45 2.02 -16.73
CA ARG A 176 17.89 1.69 -18.10
C ARG A 176 17.37 2.69 -19.14
N ARG A 177 16.08 3.07 -19.07
CA ARG A 177 15.50 4.11 -19.94
C ARG A 177 16.20 5.47 -19.78
N ASN A 178 16.56 5.83 -18.54
CA ASN A 178 17.24 7.09 -18.27
C ASN A 178 18.67 7.09 -18.80
N LEU A 179 19.39 5.95 -18.73
CA LEU A 179 20.69 5.79 -19.36
C LEU A 179 20.60 5.93 -20.90
N ALA A 180 19.67 5.23 -21.52
CA ALA A 180 19.48 5.28 -22.96
C ALA A 180 19.14 6.70 -23.46
N LYS A 181 18.29 7.44 -22.73
CA LYS A 181 18.00 8.84 -23.04
C LYS A 181 19.23 9.75 -22.92
N ALA A 182 20.06 9.54 -21.90
CA ALA A 182 21.28 10.32 -21.68
C ALA A 182 22.34 10.06 -22.76
N GLU A 183 22.36 8.86 -23.34
CA GLU A 183 23.29 8.43 -24.38
C GLU A 183 22.74 8.66 -25.81
N GLY A 184 21.50 9.12 -25.95
CA GLY A 184 20.83 9.32 -27.25
C GLY A 184 20.53 8.01 -27.98
N VAL A 185 20.48 6.89 -27.28
CA VAL A 185 20.32 5.54 -27.85
C VAL A 185 18.82 5.23 -28.00
N GLU A 186 18.38 5.01 -29.24
CA GLU A 186 17.00 4.58 -29.55
C GLU A 186 16.77 3.08 -29.31
N SER A 187 17.84 2.29 -29.33
CA SER A 187 17.78 0.86 -29.07
C SER A 187 19.09 0.38 -28.45
N TYR A 188 19.00 -0.55 -27.50
CA TYR A 188 20.14 -1.20 -26.88
C TYR A 188 20.05 -2.70 -27.11
N LYS A 189 21.14 -3.32 -27.53
CA LYS A 189 21.22 -4.76 -27.77
C LYS A 189 22.34 -5.36 -26.93
N GLU A 190 21.98 -6.29 -26.06
CA GLU A 190 22.93 -7.05 -25.25
C GLU A 190 22.73 -8.55 -25.53
N GLY A 191 23.69 -9.14 -26.26
CA GLY A 191 23.59 -10.52 -26.72
C GLY A 191 22.38 -10.78 -27.61
N ALA A 192 21.52 -11.72 -27.22
CA ALA A 192 20.31 -12.07 -27.94
C ALA A 192 19.11 -11.18 -27.56
N ILE A 193 19.24 -10.34 -26.55
CA ILE A 193 18.16 -9.48 -26.05
C ILE A 193 18.28 -8.09 -26.69
N SER A 194 17.26 -7.68 -27.41
CA SER A 194 17.16 -6.35 -28.01
C SER A 194 16.08 -5.53 -27.30
N TRP A 195 16.46 -4.40 -26.73
CA TRP A 195 15.55 -3.44 -26.13
C TRP A 195 15.35 -2.29 -27.09
N LYS A 196 14.11 -2.12 -27.59
CA LYS A 196 13.72 -0.94 -28.33
C LYS A 196 13.04 0.02 -27.35
N PHE A 197 13.61 1.20 -27.19
CA PHE A 197 12.96 2.24 -26.40
C PHE A 197 11.90 2.91 -27.28
N PRO A 198 10.63 2.93 -26.87
CA PRO A 198 9.60 3.61 -27.64
C PRO A 198 9.99 5.09 -27.79
N ASN A 199 10.05 5.54 -29.05
CA ASN A 199 10.22 6.95 -29.35
C ASN A 199 9.08 7.73 -28.70
N ALA A 200 9.40 8.84 -28.05
CA ALA A 200 8.44 9.73 -27.39
C ALA A 200 7.38 10.32 -28.34
N LYS A 201 7.33 9.89 -29.59
CA LYS A 201 6.43 10.40 -30.65
C LYS A 201 5.34 9.43 -31.11
N THR A 202 5.35 8.16 -30.71
CA THR A 202 4.27 7.23 -31.07
C THR A 202 3.42 6.95 -29.83
N GLY A 203 2.24 7.59 -29.80
CA GLY A 203 1.32 7.66 -28.67
C GLY A 203 0.57 6.38 -28.33
N GLU A 204 1.14 5.18 -28.52
CA GLU A 204 0.45 3.92 -28.18
C GLU A 204 1.04 3.16 -26.99
N ASP A 205 2.28 3.50 -26.57
CA ASP A 205 2.84 3.06 -25.28
C ASP A 205 3.23 4.27 -24.43
N SER A 206 2.37 5.28 -24.41
CA SER A 206 2.56 6.46 -23.58
C SER A 206 2.49 6.05 -22.11
N MET A 207 3.62 5.63 -21.56
CA MET A 207 3.93 5.93 -20.17
C MET A 207 4.01 7.46 -20.05
N ASP A 208 2.88 8.09 -20.35
CA ASP A 208 2.70 9.51 -20.24
C ASP A 208 2.81 9.86 -18.75
N GLY A 209 3.84 10.64 -18.42
CA GLY A 209 3.88 11.30 -17.14
C GLY A 209 4.33 10.50 -15.92
N GLY A 210 5.21 9.53 -16.03
CA GLY A 210 5.85 8.94 -14.83
C GLY A 210 5.02 7.87 -14.10
N GLY A 211 4.05 7.25 -14.75
CA GLY A 211 3.26 6.14 -14.21
C GLY A 211 4.01 4.81 -14.14
N LEU A 212 3.42 3.83 -13.43
CA LEU A 212 3.91 2.46 -13.36
C LEU A 212 3.67 1.71 -14.68
N SER A 213 4.54 0.74 -15.00
CA SER A 213 4.38 -0.15 -16.16
C SER A 213 3.10 -1.00 -16.06
N GLY A 214 2.63 -1.51 -17.21
CA GLY A 214 1.48 -2.42 -17.26
C GLY A 214 1.71 -3.68 -16.43
N GLU A 215 2.89 -4.27 -16.54
CA GLU A 215 3.30 -5.47 -15.79
C GLU A 215 3.30 -5.21 -14.28
N THR A 216 3.88 -4.10 -13.83
CA THR A 216 3.86 -3.70 -12.42
C THR A 216 2.43 -3.52 -11.91
N ARG A 217 1.54 -2.90 -12.70
CA ARG A 217 0.13 -2.73 -12.33
C ARG A 217 -0.59 -4.08 -12.21
N GLU A 218 -0.34 -5.02 -13.10
CA GLU A 218 -0.91 -6.37 -13.00
C GLU A 218 -0.48 -7.09 -11.73
N MET A 219 0.81 -7.04 -11.39
CA MET A 219 1.32 -7.60 -10.13
C MET A 219 0.67 -6.97 -8.90
N LEU A 220 0.39 -5.67 -8.93
CA LEU A 220 -0.20 -4.94 -7.82
C LEU A 220 -1.72 -5.07 -7.73
N ASN A 221 -2.41 -5.50 -8.79
CA ASN A 221 -3.87 -5.55 -8.83
C ASN A 221 -4.47 -6.43 -7.73
N SER A 222 -3.81 -7.54 -7.36
CA SER A 222 -4.26 -8.43 -6.29
C SER A 222 -4.19 -7.80 -4.88
N PHE A 223 -3.42 -6.72 -4.74
CA PHE A 223 -3.22 -5.98 -3.48
C PHE A 223 -3.96 -4.66 -3.47
N ARG A 224 -4.47 -4.22 -4.61
CA ARG A 224 -5.11 -2.93 -4.75
C ARG A 224 -6.46 -2.91 -4.04
N ARG A 225 -6.74 -1.82 -3.32
CA ARG A 225 -8.08 -1.55 -2.80
C ARG A 225 -8.97 -1.05 -3.94
N TRP A 226 -9.95 -1.87 -4.35
CA TRP A 226 -10.92 -1.50 -5.37
C TRP A 226 -12.04 -0.65 -4.74
N GLY A 227 -12.19 0.57 -5.26
CA GLY A 227 -13.43 1.33 -5.18
C GLY A 227 -13.88 1.81 -3.82
N ILE A 228 -13.25 2.89 -3.32
CA ILE A 228 -13.99 3.92 -2.57
C ILE A 228 -13.84 5.19 -3.43
N ALA A 229 -14.79 5.39 -4.30
CA ALA A 229 -15.03 6.68 -4.94
C ALA A 229 -16.07 7.43 -4.12
#